data_5fb227be1b99c7f46eeafbe46d6085dd
#
_entry.id   5fb227be1b99c7f46eeafbe46d6085dd
#
_cell.length_a   1.000
_cell.length_b   1.000
_cell.length_c   1.000
_cell.angle_alpha   90.00
_cell.angle_beta   90.00
_cell.angle_gamma   90.00
#
_symmetry.space_group_name_H-M   'P 1'
#
loop_
_entity.id
_entity.type
_entity.pdbx_description
1 polymer ?
#
loop_
_entity_poly.entity_id
_entity_poly.type
_entity_poly.pdbx_seq_one_letter_code
_entity_poly.pdbx_strand_id
1 'polypeptide(L)'
;MFSVRKTTIFHGDANFYCLLYILCITSVVITCYGNNYLVIFLSSSILHLLIEAGLAISGIRKGDTFLFGKKMSKVTEILLRSFVEGPAFCVPAYYLADHIIKGNTFAGFGISLVVVGLAAYYLAYSDRVSLNKISNDKQLIISRRAMTKPKAVMLLGLLNTFCISMLFLIPENSRNHAFLYLMSYAIFVLLFYFINYNMGVRYIELYDPETKTYYRPGLMMQTAGLFYDSVYEMALLISIAYWVPFYLGLFN
;
A
#
# COMPACT_ATOMS: atom_id res chain seq x y z
N MET A 1 1.11 -23.35 17.46
CA MET A 1 0.17 -22.57 16.65
C MET A 1 0.84 -21.28 16.23
N PHE A 2 0.79 -20.87 14.96
CA PHE A 2 1.39 -19.63 14.48
C PHE A 2 0.50 -18.95 13.45
N SER A 3 0.59 -17.61 13.38
CA SER A 3 -0.20 -16.80 12.47
C SER A 3 0.43 -16.77 11.08
N VAL A 4 -0.42 -16.95 10.08
CA VAL A 4 -0.05 -16.83 8.67
C VAL A 4 -0.97 -15.83 7.98
N ARG A 5 -0.41 -15.03 7.08
CA ARG A 5 -1.19 -14.22 6.17
C ARG A 5 -1.59 -15.07 4.98
N LYS A 6 -2.87 -15.23 4.78
CA LYS A 6 -3.41 -15.76 3.54
C LYS A 6 -3.60 -14.62 2.55
N THR A 7 -3.05 -14.78 1.37
CA THR A 7 -3.30 -13.88 0.24
C THR A 7 -3.66 -14.75 -0.96
N THR A 8 -4.74 -14.42 -1.61
CA THR A 8 -5.09 -15.06 -2.85
C THR A 8 -4.35 -14.38 -3.98
N ILE A 9 -3.56 -15.15 -4.71
CA ILE A 9 -2.77 -14.70 -5.86
C ILE A 9 -3.50 -15.15 -7.11
N PHE A 10 -3.78 -14.22 -7.99
CA PHE A 10 -4.45 -14.48 -9.26
C PHE A 10 -3.78 -13.69 -10.37
N HIS A 11 -4.19 -13.97 -11.57
CA HIS A 11 -3.76 -13.23 -12.74
C HIS A 11 -4.60 -11.95 -12.83
N GLY A 12 -3.96 -10.80 -12.59
CA GLY A 12 -4.62 -9.50 -12.60
C GLY A 12 -4.78 -8.95 -14.02
N ASP A 13 -5.80 -8.12 -14.23
CA ASP A 13 -5.98 -7.36 -15.48
C ASP A 13 -5.40 -5.95 -15.31
N ALA A 14 -4.46 -5.58 -16.20
CA ALA A 14 -3.81 -4.27 -16.18
C ALA A 14 -4.75 -3.10 -16.50
N ASN A 15 -5.93 -3.33 -17.06
CA ASN A 15 -6.96 -2.29 -17.24
C ASN A 15 -7.29 -1.60 -15.91
N PHE A 16 -7.18 -2.31 -14.83
CA PHE A 16 -7.34 -1.84 -13.48
C PHE A 16 -6.24 -0.87 -13.07
N TYR A 17 -4.99 -1.23 -13.35
CA TYR A 17 -3.85 -0.35 -13.13
C TYR A 17 -3.91 0.89 -14.00
N CYS A 18 -4.44 0.79 -15.23
CA CYS A 18 -4.68 1.94 -16.08
C CYS A 18 -5.70 2.90 -15.48
N LEU A 19 -6.79 2.39 -14.89
CA LEU A 19 -7.76 3.21 -14.19
C LEU A 19 -7.15 3.91 -12.97
N LEU A 20 -6.39 3.18 -12.17
CA LEU A 20 -5.66 3.75 -11.03
C LEU A 20 -4.64 4.79 -11.48
N TYR A 21 -3.94 4.52 -12.59
CA TYR A 21 -3.00 5.47 -13.16
C TYR A 21 -3.68 6.77 -13.59
N ILE A 22 -4.84 6.69 -14.22
CA ILE A 22 -5.67 7.86 -14.57
C ILE A 22 -6.11 8.59 -13.30
N LEU A 23 -6.58 7.88 -12.28
CA LEU A 23 -6.95 8.47 -11.00
C LEU A 23 -5.76 9.14 -10.30
N CYS A 24 -4.58 8.49 -10.34
CA CYS A 24 -3.35 9.01 -9.81
C CYS A 24 -2.90 10.29 -10.52
N ILE A 25 -2.87 10.27 -11.85
CA ILE A 25 -2.54 11.44 -12.67
C ILE A 25 -3.56 12.56 -12.43
N THR A 26 -4.84 12.23 -12.38
CA THR A 26 -5.88 13.22 -12.11
C THR A 26 -5.70 13.84 -10.73
N SER A 27 -5.39 13.04 -9.71
CA SER A 27 -5.05 13.54 -8.38
C SER A 27 -3.83 14.44 -8.40
N VAL A 28 -2.78 14.05 -9.12
CA VAL A 28 -1.58 14.87 -9.29
C VAL A 28 -1.90 16.16 -10.05
N VAL A 29 -2.62 16.10 -11.15
CA VAL A 29 -2.98 17.29 -11.96
C VAL A 29 -3.86 18.24 -11.19
N ILE A 30 -4.86 17.75 -10.45
CA ILE A 30 -5.73 18.58 -9.60
C ILE A 30 -4.94 19.25 -8.47
N THR A 31 -3.89 18.59 -7.99
CA THR A 31 -3.06 19.08 -6.88
C THR A 31 -1.78 19.79 -7.35
N CYS A 32 -1.39 19.65 -8.63
CA CYS A 32 -0.12 20.09 -9.20
C CYS A 32 0.04 21.59 -9.43
N TYR A 33 -0.66 22.45 -8.70
CA TYR A 33 -0.27 23.85 -8.65
C TYR A 33 0.99 24.10 -7.79
N GLY A 34 1.70 23.04 -7.35
CA GLY A 34 2.92 23.15 -6.56
C GLY A 34 3.92 22.01 -6.83
N ASN A 35 5.21 22.34 -6.89
CA ASN A 35 6.31 21.39 -7.12
C ASN A 35 6.37 20.26 -6.09
N ASN A 36 5.93 20.51 -4.86
CA ASN A 36 5.97 19.55 -3.75
C ASN A 36 5.16 18.27 -4.03
N TYR A 37 4.03 18.39 -4.73
CA TYR A 37 3.22 17.22 -5.12
C TYR A 37 3.94 16.34 -6.14
N LEU A 38 4.65 16.96 -7.09
CA LEU A 38 5.48 16.22 -8.04
C LEU A 38 6.63 15.51 -7.33
N VAL A 39 7.25 16.16 -6.35
CA VAL A 39 8.30 15.55 -5.52
C VAL A 39 7.78 14.32 -4.79
N ILE A 40 6.61 14.40 -4.14
CA ILE A 40 5.98 13.24 -3.47
C ILE A 40 5.61 12.15 -4.48
N PHE A 41 5.08 12.51 -5.64
CA PHE A 41 4.77 11.56 -6.70
C PHE A 41 6.00 10.77 -7.12
N LEU A 42 7.09 11.46 -7.45
CA LEU A 42 8.32 10.82 -7.93
C LEU A 42 9.01 10.01 -6.82
N SER A 43 9.12 10.57 -5.61
CA SER A 43 9.77 9.88 -4.49
C SER A 43 9.01 8.60 -4.08
N SER A 44 7.68 8.64 -4.04
CA SER A 44 6.87 7.47 -3.76
C SER A 44 6.93 6.43 -4.88
N SER A 45 6.98 6.85 -6.14
CA SER A 45 7.17 5.95 -7.28
C SER A 45 8.52 5.24 -7.22
N ILE A 46 9.61 5.97 -6.94
CA ILE A 46 10.96 5.40 -6.81
C ILE A 46 11.00 4.43 -5.63
N LEU A 47 10.45 4.80 -4.48
CA LEU A 47 10.39 3.91 -3.31
C LEU A 47 9.64 2.62 -3.63
N HIS A 48 8.47 2.71 -4.28
CA HIS A 48 7.71 1.53 -4.70
C HIS A 48 8.45 0.72 -5.77
N LEU A 49 9.20 1.34 -6.65
CA LEU A 49 10.03 0.63 -7.62
C LEU A 49 11.08 -0.24 -6.92
N LEU A 50 11.73 0.28 -5.90
CA LEU A 50 12.71 -0.47 -5.10
C LEU A 50 12.04 -1.63 -4.35
N ILE A 51 10.86 -1.39 -3.77
CA ILE A 51 10.08 -2.42 -3.06
C ILE A 51 9.63 -3.52 -4.03
N GLU A 52 9.00 -3.17 -5.15
CA GLU A 52 8.49 -4.14 -6.13
C GLU A 52 9.61 -4.94 -6.80
N ALA A 53 10.73 -4.29 -7.13
CA ALA A 53 11.92 -4.97 -7.65
C ALA A 53 12.47 -5.95 -6.62
N GLY A 54 12.60 -5.55 -5.35
CA GLY A 54 13.03 -6.44 -4.26
C GLY A 54 12.09 -7.63 -4.06
N LEU A 55 10.77 -7.42 -4.12
CA LEU A 55 9.77 -8.48 -4.02
C LEU A 55 9.81 -9.43 -5.21
N ALA A 56 10.10 -8.93 -6.41
CA ALA A 56 10.23 -9.75 -7.60
C ALA A 56 11.51 -10.60 -7.57
N ILE A 57 12.67 -10.00 -7.24
CA ILE A 57 13.96 -10.70 -7.13
C ILE A 57 13.91 -11.78 -6.04
N SER A 58 13.26 -11.50 -4.90
CA SER A 58 13.10 -12.48 -3.81
C SER A 58 12.10 -13.61 -4.12
N GLY A 59 11.47 -13.61 -5.29
CA GLY A 59 10.43 -14.58 -5.67
C GLY A 59 9.15 -14.48 -4.83
N ILE A 60 8.99 -13.37 -4.14
CA ILE A 60 7.80 -13.10 -3.31
C ILE A 60 6.61 -12.69 -4.17
N ARG A 61 6.86 -11.89 -5.21
CA ARG A 61 5.83 -11.43 -6.15
C ARG A 61 5.52 -12.56 -7.15
N LYS A 62 4.46 -13.28 -6.87
CA LYS A 62 3.92 -14.36 -7.73
C LYS A 62 2.66 -13.87 -8.42
N GLY A 63 2.29 -14.53 -9.49
CA GLY A 63 1.15 -14.16 -10.32
C GLY A 63 1.59 -13.41 -11.57
N ASP A 64 0.69 -13.26 -12.51
CA ASP A 64 0.90 -12.59 -13.77
C ASP A 64 -0.13 -11.48 -13.96
N THR A 65 0.28 -10.41 -14.62
CA THR A 65 -0.61 -9.31 -14.98
C THR A 65 -0.82 -9.33 -16.50
N PHE A 66 -2.06 -9.17 -16.92
CA PHE A 66 -2.45 -9.19 -18.31
C PHE A 66 -2.95 -7.81 -18.73
N LEU A 67 -2.64 -7.41 -19.97
CA LEU A 67 -3.17 -6.21 -20.61
C LEU A 67 -3.82 -6.63 -21.92
N PHE A 68 -5.13 -6.40 -22.07
CA PHE A 68 -5.90 -6.82 -23.23
C PHE A 68 -5.70 -8.30 -23.61
N GLY A 69 -5.73 -9.18 -22.59
CA GLY A 69 -5.54 -10.61 -22.75
C GLY A 69 -4.11 -11.08 -22.98
N LYS A 70 -3.12 -10.17 -23.11
CA LYS A 70 -1.71 -10.51 -23.26
C LYS A 70 -0.98 -10.39 -21.92
N LYS A 71 -0.17 -11.40 -21.59
CA LYS A 71 0.68 -11.39 -20.40
C LYS A 71 1.73 -10.28 -20.51
N MET A 72 1.81 -9.45 -19.48
CA MET A 72 2.83 -8.40 -19.37
C MET A 72 4.20 -8.97 -19.01
N SER A 73 5.26 -8.30 -19.46
CA SER A 73 6.61 -8.58 -18.95
C SER A 73 6.70 -8.19 -17.48
N LYS A 74 7.53 -8.89 -16.68
CA LYS A 74 7.72 -8.56 -15.27
C LYS A 74 8.27 -7.16 -15.05
N VAL A 75 9.13 -6.69 -15.95
CA VAL A 75 9.66 -5.31 -15.89
C VAL A 75 8.54 -4.30 -16.08
N THR A 76 7.69 -4.48 -17.09
CA THR A 76 6.54 -3.59 -17.34
C THR A 76 5.55 -3.62 -16.17
N GLU A 77 5.32 -4.80 -15.59
CA GLU A 77 4.46 -4.94 -14.42
C GLU A 77 5.01 -4.17 -13.20
N ILE A 78 6.31 -4.32 -12.90
CA ILE A 78 6.98 -3.61 -11.80
C ILE A 78 6.89 -2.10 -12.00
N LEU A 79 7.21 -1.61 -13.19
CA LEU A 79 7.14 -0.18 -13.50
C LEU A 79 5.71 0.35 -13.33
N LEU A 80 4.72 -0.32 -13.92
CA LEU A 80 3.33 0.09 -13.83
C LEU A 80 2.85 0.15 -12.38
N ARG A 81 3.12 -0.88 -11.58
CA ARG A 81 2.77 -0.92 -10.15
C ARG A 81 3.43 0.22 -9.39
N SER A 82 4.70 0.48 -9.64
CA SER A 82 5.47 1.50 -8.92
C SER A 82 4.93 2.91 -9.16
N PHE A 83 4.56 3.21 -10.40
CA PHE A 83 3.99 4.52 -10.76
C PHE A 83 2.51 4.67 -10.40
N VAL A 84 1.83 3.60 -10.03
CA VAL A 84 0.42 3.61 -9.67
C VAL A 84 0.22 3.45 -8.16
N GLU A 85 0.71 2.34 -7.58
CA GLU A 85 0.38 1.99 -6.19
C GLU A 85 0.99 2.97 -5.18
N GLY A 86 2.24 3.42 -5.40
CA GLY A 86 2.90 4.38 -4.51
C GLY A 86 2.18 5.73 -4.47
N PRO A 87 2.11 6.43 -5.60
CA PRO A 87 1.46 7.74 -5.66
C PRO A 87 -0.02 7.73 -5.30
N ALA A 88 -0.75 6.62 -5.60
CA ALA A 88 -2.19 6.53 -5.32
C ALA A 88 -2.56 6.76 -3.85
N PHE A 89 -1.65 6.51 -2.94
CA PHE A 89 -1.84 6.75 -1.51
C PHE A 89 -1.02 7.94 -1.00
N CYS A 90 0.21 8.13 -1.52
CA CYS A 90 1.12 9.17 -1.03
C CYS A 90 0.67 10.57 -1.42
N VAL A 91 0.21 10.77 -2.66
CA VAL A 91 -0.25 12.09 -3.13
C VAL A 91 -1.51 12.55 -2.41
N PRO A 92 -2.58 11.72 -2.28
CA PRO A 92 -3.73 12.09 -1.45
C PRO A 92 -3.40 12.31 0.02
N ALA A 93 -2.43 11.56 0.58
CA ALA A 93 -2.00 11.75 1.96
C ALA A 93 -1.30 13.11 2.16
N TYR A 94 -0.44 13.49 1.22
CA TYR A 94 0.19 14.80 1.22
C TYR A 94 -0.84 15.92 1.04
N TYR A 95 -1.79 15.72 0.13
CA TYR A 95 -2.89 16.67 -0.11
C TYR A 95 -3.72 16.89 1.16
N LEU A 96 -4.08 15.82 1.85
CA LEU A 96 -4.83 15.93 3.11
C LEU A 96 -4.02 16.67 4.18
N ALA A 97 -2.74 16.34 4.34
CA ALA A 97 -1.86 17.04 5.29
C ALA A 97 -1.78 18.54 5.01
N ASP A 98 -1.60 18.92 3.75
CA ASP A 98 -1.53 20.31 3.31
C ASP A 98 -2.84 21.08 3.58
N HIS A 99 -3.99 20.43 3.33
CA HIS A 99 -5.30 21.04 3.58
C HIS A 99 -5.64 21.17 5.07
N ILE A 100 -5.19 20.23 5.90
CA ILE A 100 -5.34 20.34 7.35
C ILE A 100 -4.59 21.56 7.87
N ILE A 101 -3.34 21.75 7.45
CA ILE A 101 -2.52 22.90 7.86
C ILE A 101 -3.11 24.22 7.37
N LYS A 102 -3.67 24.25 6.16
CA LYS A 102 -4.35 25.43 5.60
C LYS A 102 -5.75 25.69 6.16
N GLY A 103 -6.24 24.89 7.10
CA GLY A 103 -7.57 25.03 7.69
C GLY A 103 -8.73 24.53 6.83
N ASN A 104 -8.45 23.88 5.69
CA ASN A 104 -9.45 23.35 4.75
C ASN A 104 -9.66 21.84 4.93
N THR A 105 -9.66 21.35 6.17
CA THR A 105 -9.65 19.92 6.53
C THR A 105 -10.79 19.15 5.88
N PHE A 106 -11.99 19.69 5.84
CA PHE A 106 -13.16 18.99 5.29
C PHE A 106 -13.02 18.70 3.79
N ALA A 107 -12.59 19.69 3.00
CA ALA A 107 -12.38 19.53 1.56
C ALA A 107 -11.21 18.55 1.28
N GLY A 108 -10.10 18.69 2.03
CA GLY A 108 -8.94 17.80 1.92
C GLY A 108 -9.32 16.36 2.23
N PHE A 109 -10.04 16.12 3.33
CA PHE A 109 -10.47 14.79 3.73
C PHE A 109 -11.46 14.18 2.74
N GLY A 110 -12.47 14.92 2.31
CA GLY A 110 -13.50 14.45 1.38
C GLY A 110 -12.91 14.00 0.04
N ILE A 111 -12.08 14.83 -0.59
CA ILE A 111 -11.46 14.51 -1.88
C ILE A 111 -10.50 13.33 -1.74
N SER A 112 -9.63 13.34 -0.72
CA SER A 112 -8.66 12.26 -0.50
C SER A 112 -9.35 10.93 -0.21
N LEU A 113 -10.40 10.92 0.61
CA LEU A 113 -11.17 9.72 0.95
C LEU A 113 -11.87 9.14 -0.28
N VAL A 114 -12.46 10.00 -1.13
CA VAL A 114 -13.11 9.55 -2.36
C VAL A 114 -12.08 8.91 -3.30
N VAL A 115 -10.94 9.58 -3.55
CA VAL A 115 -9.89 9.08 -4.45
C VAL A 115 -9.33 7.74 -3.94
N VAL A 116 -8.92 7.69 -2.67
CA VAL A 116 -8.33 6.47 -2.09
C VAL A 116 -9.38 5.38 -1.91
N GLY A 117 -10.58 5.72 -1.47
CA GLY A 117 -11.68 4.76 -1.29
C GLY A 117 -12.10 4.11 -2.60
N LEU A 118 -12.23 4.88 -3.67
CA LEU A 118 -12.51 4.33 -5.00
C LEU A 118 -11.37 3.43 -5.48
N ALA A 119 -10.12 3.87 -5.35
CA ALA A 119 -8.95 3.07 -5.72
C ALA A 119 -8.92 1.74 -4.95
N ALA A 120 -9.10 1.80 -3.63
CA ALA A 120 -9.12 0.61 -2.77
C ALA A 120 -10.28 -0.34 -3.11
N TYR A 121 -11.48 0.21 -3.31
CA TYR A 121 -12.65 -0.58 -3.68
C TYR A 121 -12.45 -1.26 -5.03
N TYR A 122 -11.99 -0.53 -6.03
CA TYR A 122 -11.78 -1.10 -7.35
C TYR A 122 -10.71 -2.18 -7.37
N LEU A 123 -9.58 -2.00 -6.67
CA LEU A 123 -8.57 -3.04 -6.52
C LEU A 123 -9.17 -4.30 -5.88
N ALA A 124 -9.80 -4.17 -4.73
CA ALA A 124 -10.38 -5.30 -4.02
C ALA A 124 -11.52 -5.98 -4.80
N TYR A 125 -12.34 -5.19 -5.52
CA TYR A 125 -13.40 -5.72 -6.38
C TYR A 125 -12.84 -6.53 -7.56
N SER A 126 -11.82 -6.00 -8.24
CA SER A 126 -11.15 -6.72 -9.33
C SER A 126 -10.56 -8.03 -8.84
N ASP A 127 -9.92 -7.98 -7.69
CA ASP A 127 -9.35 -9.14 -7.06
C ASP A 127 -10.41 -10.19 -6.76
N ARG A 128 -11.55 -9.78 -6.23
CA ARG A 128 -12.68 -10.67 -5.95
C ARG A 128 -13.34 -11.24 -7.21
N VAL A 129 -13.52 -10.41 -8.25
CA VAL A 129 -14.09 -10.88 -9.53
C VAL A 129 -13.16 -11.87 -10.19
N SER A 130 -11.86 -11.62 -10.15
CA SER A 130 -10.84 -12.55 -10.64
C SER A 130 -10.87 -13.87 -9.86
N LEU A 131 -11.04 -13.82 -8.54
CA LEU A 131 -11.25 -15.00 -7.69
C LEU A 131 -12.42 -15.86 -8.16
N ASN A 132 -13.57 -15.24 -8.41
CA ASN A 132 -14.77 -15.95 -8.83
C ASN A 132 -14.61 -16.58 -10.22
N LYS A 133 -13.90 -15.92 -11.14
CA LYS A 133 -13.60 -16.47 -12.47
C LYS A 133 -12.63 -17.65 -12.41
N ILE A 134 -11.58 -17.54 -11.60
CA ILE A 134 -10.51 -18.54 -11.51
C ILE A 134 -10.97 -19.77 -10.71
N SER A 135 -11.91 -19.64 -9.76
CA SER A 135 -12.45 -20.79 -9.04
C SER A 135 -13.08 -21.84 -9.96
N ASN A 136 -13.50 -21.42 -11.16
CA ASN A 136 -14.02 -22.31 -12.19
C ASN A 136 -12.90 -22.93 -13.06
N ASP A 137 -11.67 -22.35 -13.09
CA ASP A 137 -10.59 -22.73 -14.02
C ASP A 137 -9.34 -23.35 -13.35
N LYS A 138 -9.41 -23.81 -12.10
CA LYS A 138 -8.32 -24.54 -11.38
C LYS A 138 -6.98 -23.83 -11.18
N GLN A 139 -6.86 -22.52 -11.37
CA GLN A 139 -5.58 -21.79 -11.24
C GLN A 139 -5.47 -20.86 -10.02
N LEU A 140 -6.22 -21.13 -8.97
CA LEU A 140 -6.15 -20.32 -7.76
C LEU A 140 -4.90 -20.63 -6.95
N ILE A 141 -3.96 -19.70 -6.89
CA ILE A 141 -2.78 -19.84 -6.04
C ILE A 141 -3.07 -19.16 -4.70
N ILE A 142 -3.19 -19.95 -3.64
CA ILE A 142 -3.26 -19.46 -2.28
C ILE A 142 -1.83 -19.36 -1.75
N SER A 143 -1.39 -18.14 -1.42
CA SER A 143 -0.13 -17.90 -0.73
C SER A 143 -0.37 -17.77 0.77
N ARG A 144 0.33 -18.56 1.55
CA ARG A 144 0.34 -18.47 3.00
C ARG A 144 1.75 -18.14 3.48
N ARG A 145 1.87 -17.03 4.19
CA ARG A 145 3.15 -16.57 4.73
C ARG A 145 3.06 -16.45 6.24
N ALA A 146 4.05 -16.99 6.93
CA ALA A 146 4.20 -16.71 8.35
C ALA A 146 4.43 -15.21 8.56
N MET A 147 3.57 -14.58 9.35
CA MET A 147 3.67 -13.15 9.69
C MET A 147 4.79 -12.86 10.68
N THR A 148 5.10 -13.82 11.51
CA THR A 148 5.95 -13.64 12.69
C THR A 148 7.29 -14.38 12.55
N LYS A 149 7.97 -14.22 11.42
CA LYS A 149 9.39 -14.63 11.36
C LYS A 149 10.21 -13.66 12.22
N PRO A 150 10.78 -14.07 13.37
CA PRO A 150 11.36 -13.12 14.35
C PRO A 150 12.40 -12.18 13.74
N LYS A 151 13.27 -12.69 12.88
CA LYS A 151 14.29 -11.87 12.19
C LYS A 151 13.68 -10.79 11.29
N ALA A 152 12.61 -11.11 10.56
CA ALA A 152 11.94 -10.16 9.67
C ALA A 152 11.19 -9.09 10.49
N VAL A 153 10.51 -9.49 11.55
CA VAL A 153 9.82 -8.56 12.46
C VAL A 153 10.81 -7.61 13.12
N MET A 154 11.94 -8.13 13.60
CA MET A 154 12.99 -7.31 14.22
C MET A 154 13.61 -6.32 13.22
N LEU A 155 13.96 -6.77 12.02
CA LEU A 155 14.52 -5.90 10.99
C LEU A 155 13.53 -4.79 10.61
N LEU A 156 12.27 -5.13 10.42
CA LEU A 156 11.22 -4.16 10.12
C LEU A 156 11.01 -3.18 11.28
N GLY A 157 11.08 -3.66 12.52
CA GLY A 157 11.05 -2.79 13.70
C GLY A 157 12.18 -1.78 13.74
N LEU A 158 13.41 -2.21 13.44
CA LEU A 158 14.56 -1.31 13.35
C LEU A 158 14.39 -0.27 12.23
N LEU A 159 13.92 -0.68 11.06
CA LEU A 159 13.64 0.22 9.94
C LEU A 159 12.54 1.23 10.30
N ASN A 160 11.47 0.79 10.93
CA ASN A 160 10.38 1.67 11.37
C ASN A 160 10.86 2.68 12.41
N THR A 161 11.66 2.22 13.38
CA THR A 161 12.26 3.12 14.39
C THR A 161 13.15 4.16 13.73
N PHE A 162 13.98 3.75 12.78
CA PHE A 162 14.80 4.67 12.00
C PHE A 162 13.94 5.70 11.24
N CYS A 163 12.92 5.23 10.51
CA CYS A 163 12.03 6.11 9.74
C CYS A 163 11.32 7.15 10.63
N ILE A 164 10.83 6.73 11.79
CA ILE A 164 10.20 7.63 12.76
C ILE A 164 11.22 8.62 13.32
N SER A 165 12.42 8.16 13.68
CA SER A 165 13.49 9.04 14.18
C SER A 165 13.84 10.13 13.18
N MET A 166 13.90 9.80 11.88
CA MET A 166 14.15 10.78 10.83
C MET A 166 13.05 11.85 10.74
N LEU A 167 11.79 11.50 11.00
CA LEU A 167 10.71 12.49 11.07
C LEU A 167 10.86 13.44 12.26
N PHE A 168 11.33 12.95 13.41
CA PHE A 168 11.57 13.80 14.59
C PHE A 168 12.71 14.79 14.39
N LEU A 169 13.66 14.48 13.51
CA LEU A 169 14.78 15.37 13.18
C LEU A 169 14.38 16.50 12.23
N ILE A 170 13.21 16.43 11.60
CA ILE A 170 12.67 17.52 10.77
C ILE A 170 12.41 18.74 11.66
N PRO A 171 12.77 19.97 11.24
CA PRO A 171 12.47 21.19 11.98
C PRO A 171 11.00 21.34 12.30
N GLU A 172 10.68 21.94 13.44
CA GLU A 172 9.33 21.99 14.02
C GLU A 172 8.28 22.58 13.05
N ASN A 173 8.64 23.61 12.29
CA ASN A 173 7.77 24.24 11.31
C ASN A 173 7.30 23.29 10.19
N SER A 174 8.09 22.28 9.82
CA SER A 174 7.75 21.28 8.79
C SER A 174 7.37 19.92 9.37
N ARG A 175 7.70 19.67 10.64
CA ARG A 175 7.47 18.39 11.32
C ARG A 175 5.99 18.05 11.43
N ASN A 176 5.15 19.03 11.73
CA ASN A 176 3.71 18.84 11.82
C ASN A 176 3.12 18.35 10.49
N HIS A 177 3.58 18.93 9.36
CA HIS A 177 3.17 18.47 8.04
C HIS A 177 3.62 17.04 7.77
N ALA A 178 4.86 16.69 8.13
CA ALA A 178 5.40 15.34 7.96
C ALA A 178 4.61 14.28 8.75
N PHE A 179 4.24 14.59 10.00
CA PHE A 179 3.40 13.69 10.81
C PHE A 179 1.97 13.58 10.28
N LEU A 180 1.36 14.69 9.85
CA LEU A 180 0.03 14.67 9.23
C LEU A 180 0.03 13.85 7.93
N TYR A 181 1.07 13.96 7.11
CA TYR A 181 1.26 13.11 5.94
C TYR A 181 1.31 11.63 6.32
N LEU A 182 2.15 11.26 7.30
CA LEU A 182 2.28 9.87 7.75
C LEU A 182 0.96 9.33 8.31
N MET A 183 0.26 10.10 9.13
CA MET A 183 -1.04 9.72 9.69
C MET A 183 -2.10 9.55 8.61
N SER A 184 -2.15 10.47 7.65
CA SER A 184 -3.08 10.40 6.51
C SER A 184 -2.82 9.16 5.68
N TYR A 185 -1.56 8.88 5.39
CA TYR A 185 -1.16 7.66 4.68
C TYR A 185 -1.57 6.40 5.45
N ALA A 186 -1.32 6.35 6.75
CA ALA A 186 -1.68 5.21 7.60
C ALA A 186 -3.19 4.93 7.57
N ILE A 187 -4.02 5.99 7.64
CA ILE A 187 -5.48 5.88 7.53
C ILE A 187 -5.89 5.31 6.17
N PHE A 188 -5.30 5.78 5.08
CA PHE A 188 -5.65 5.32 3.73
C PHE A 188 -5.24 3.87 3.49
N VAL A 189 -4.06 3.48 3.94
CA VAL A 189 -3.61 2.09 3.84
C VAL A 189 -4.45 1.18 4.74
N LEU A 190 -4.82 1.65 5.93
CA LEU A 190 -5.72 0.92 6.82
C LEU A 190 -7.08 0.68 6.14
N LEU A 191 -7.66 1.69 5.49
CA LEU A 191 -8.89 1.58 4.72
C LEU A 191 -8.75 0.55 3.59
N PHE A 192 -7.65 0.60 2.84
CA PHE A 192 -7.36 -0.35 1.77
C PHE A 192 -7.32 -1.80 2.28
N TYR A 193 -6.57 -2.06 3.34
CA TYR A 193 -6.49 -3.41 3.91
C TYR A 193 -7.80 -3.84 4.57
N PHE A 194 -8.54 -2.94 5.20
CA PHE A 194 -9.86 -3.21 5.74
C PHE A 194 -10.82 -3.72 4.66
N ILE A 195 -10.84 -3.08 3.49
CA ILE A 195 -11.65 -3.51 2.35
C ILE A 195 -11.20 -4.90 1.87
N ASN A 196 -9.88 -5.13 1.72
CA ASN A 196 -9.35 -6.43 1.31
C ASN A 196 -9.69 -7.57 2.28
N TYR A 197 -9.63 -7.30 3.58
CA TYR A 197 -10.00 -8.25 4.63
C TYR A 197 -11.49 -8.61 4.60
N ASN A 198 -12.35 -7.61 4.40
CA ASN A 198 -13.80 -7.83 4.30
C ASN A 198 -14.20 -8.56 3.02
N MET A 199 -13.50 -8.30 1.91
CA MET A 199 -13.73 -9.00 0.65
C MET A 199 -13.13 -10.41 0.60
N GLY A 200 -12.38 -10.83 1.63
CA GLY A 200 -11.78 -12.16 1.72
C GLY A 200 -10.60 -12.38 0.77
N VAL A 201 -10.06 -11.31 0.19
CA VAL A 201 -8.88 -11.36 -0.69
C VAL A 201 -7.61 -11.58 0.12
N ARG A 202 -7.54 -10.96 1.30
CA ARG A 202 -6.42 -11.07 2.23
C ARG A 202 -6.96 -11.12 3.66
N TYR A 203 -6.41 -11.98 4.50
CA TYR A 203 -6.76 -12.07 5.92
C TYR A 203 -5.78 -12.94 6.68
N ILE A 204 -5.91 -12.98 8.02
CA ILE A 204 -5.09 -13.82 8.88
C ILE A 204 -5.74 -15.19 9.07
N GLU A 205 -4.92 -16.23 8.98
CA GLU A 205 -5.25 -17.59 9.41
C GLU A 205 -4.29 -18.02 10.51
N LEU A 206 -4.74 -18.90 11.37
CA LEU A 206 -3.89 -19.63 12.31
C LEU A 206 -3.64 -21.01 11.75
N TYR A 207 -2.38 -21.43 11.79
CA TYR A 207 -1.97 -22.78 11.43
C TYR A 207 -1.81 -23.62 12.69
N ASP A 208 -2.50 -24.73 12.72
CA ASP A 208 -2.34 -25.76 13.72
C ASP A 208 -1.41 -26.86 13.21
N PRO A 209 -0.20 -27.04 13.79
CA PRO A 209 0.75 -28.04 13.34
C PRO A 209 0.32 -29.48 13.67
N GLU A 210 -0.54 -29.69 14.68
CA GLU A 210 -1.02 -31.03 15.08
C GLU A 210 -2.02 -31.56 14.08
N THR A 211 -3.03 -30.76 13.75
CA THR A 211 -4.08 -31.14 12.79
C THR A 211 -3.70 -30.82 11.34
N LYS A 212 -2.61 -30.07 11.12
CA LYS A 212 -2.20 -29.53 9.80
C LYS A 212 -3.28 -28.70 9.10
N THR A 213 -4.14 -28.07 9.86
CA THR A 213 -5.26 -27.28 9.35
C THR A 213 -5.04 -25.78 9.53
N TYR A 214 -5.76 -25.01 8.70
CA TYR A 214 -5.80 -23.55 8.79
C TYR A 214 -7.21 -23.14 9.18
N TYR A 215 -7.34 -22.23 10.12
CA TYR A 215 -8.63 -21.65 10.48
C TYR A 215 -8.56 -20.14 10.63
N ARG A 216 -9.68 -19.48 10.40
CA ARG A 216 -9.79 -18.03 10.53
C ARG A 216 -10.03 -17.68 12.00
N PRO A 217 -9.14 -16.94 12.65
CA PRO A 217 -9.30 -16.55 14.05
C PRO A 217 -10.38 -15.50 14.21
N GLY A 218 -10.79 -15.26 15.48
CA GLY A 218 -11.77 -14.24 15.82
C GLY A 218 -11.34 -12.81 15.46
N LEU A 219 -12.28 -11.88 15.60
CA LEU A 219 -12.18 -10.50 15.15
C LEU A 219 -10.94 -9.78 15.71
N MET A 220 -10.65 -9.96 17.00
CA MET A 220 -9.49 -9.31 17.65
C MET A 220 -8.17 -9.61 16.93
N MET A 221 -7.94 -10.87 16.55
CA MET A 221 -6.72 -11.28 15.86
C MET A 221 -6.71 -10.84 14.40
N GLN A 222 -7.87 -10.78 13.74
CA GLN A 222 -8.00 -10.19 12.40
C GLN A 222 -7.67 -8.70 12.44
N THR A 223 -8.14 -7.98 13.45
CA THR A 223 -7.84 -6.55 13.64
C THR A 223 -6.35 -6.32 13.91
N ALA A 224 -5.73 -7.13 14.78
CA ALA A 224 -4.29 -7.05 15.02
C ALA A 224 -3.48 -7.31 13.74
N GLY A 225 -3.89 -8.29 12.93
CA GLY A 225 -3.28 -8.57 11.63
C GLY A 225 -3.46 -7.43 10.63
N LEU A 226 -4.61 -6.80 10.62
CA LEU A 226 -4.90 -5.63 9.80
C LEU A 226 -3.95 -4.46 10.14
N PHE A 227 -3.77 -4.15 11.42
CA PHE A 227 -2.83 -3.11 11.86
C PHE A 227 -1.38 -3.48 11.56
N TYR A 228 -1.00 -4.74 11.72
CA TYR A 228 0.32 -5.22 11.36
C TYR A 228 0.59 -5.00 9.87
N ASP A 229 -0.33 -5.43 9.00
CA ASP A 229 -0.20 -5.31 7.55
C ASP A 229 -0.16 -3.85 7.07
N SER A 230 -1.02 -3.00 7.64
CA SER A 230 -1.19 -1.62 7.18
C SER A 230 -0.15 -0.67 7.79
N VAL A 231 -0.07 -0.63 9.11
CA VAL A 231 0.77 0.36 9.80
C VAL A 231 2.20 -0.14 9.92
N TYR A 232 2.39 -1.34 10.45
CA TYR A 232 3.73 -1.83 10.77
C TYR A 232 4.55 -2.19 9.53
N GLU A 233 3.95 -2.87 8.53
CA GLU A 233 4.66 -3.26 7.31
C GLU A 233 4.78 -2.14 6.28
N MET A 234 3.80 -1.24 6.21
CA MET A 234 3.71 -0.30 5.09
C MET A 234 3.83 1.17 5.50
N ALA A 235 2.98 1.63 6.43
CA ALA A 235 2.84 3.06 6.65
C ALA A 235 4.12 3.73 7.15
N LEU A 236 4.85 3.10 8.06
CA LEU A 236 6.05 3.70 8.64
C LEU A 236 7.21 3.78 7.63
N LEU A 237 7.35 2.77 6.76
CA LEU A 237 8.38 2.78 5.71
C LEU A 237 8.12 3.87 4.66
N ILE A 238 6.86 4.16 4.37
CA ILE A 238 6.52 5.13 3.33
C ILE A 238 6.87 6.58 3.73
N SER A 239 7.13 6.83 5.01
CA SER A 239 7.67 8.11 5.45
C SER A 239 8.96 8.51 4.73
N ILE A 240 9.70 7.53 4.20
CA ILE A 240 10.89 7.74 3.35
C ILE A 240 10.56 8.63 2.15
N ALA A 241 9.38 8.46 1.56
CA ALA A 241 8.95 9.28 0.42
C ALA A 241 8.75 10.77 0.77
N TYR A 242 8.68 11.10 2.07
CA TYR A 242 8.62 12.46 2.56
C TYR A 242 9.99 12.97 3.05
N TRP A 243 10.62 12.28 4.03
CA TRP A 243 11.80 12.83 4.67
C TRP A 243 13.06 12.81 3.78
N VAL A 244 13.18 11.85 2.84
CA VAL A 244 14.32 11.87 1.89
C VAL A 244 14.28 13.12 1.02
N PRO A 245 13.20 13.44 0.29
CA PRO A 245 13.11 14.69 -0.45
C PRO A 245 13.30 15.95 0.43
N PHE A 246 12.79 15.90 1.66
CA PHE A 246 12.95 17.01 2.61
C PHE A 246 14.43 17.30 2.88
N TYR A 247 15.22 16.28 3.25
CA TYR A 247 16.66 16.46 3.52
C TYR A 247 17.49 16.74 2.27
N LEU A 248 16.99 16.39 1.10
CA LEU A 248 17.61 16.79 -0.17
C LEU A 248 17.25 18.22 -0.60
N GLY A 249 16.44 18.94 0.18
CA GLY A 249 16.01 20.31 -0.13
C GLY A 249 15.11 20.41 -1.36
N LEU A 250 14.35 19.36 -1.67
CA LEU A 250 13.48 19.30 -2.86
C LEU A 250 12.10 19.92 -2.61
N PHE A 251 11.71 20.16 -1.37
CA PHE A 251 10.50 20.88 -1.03
C PHE A 251 10.76 22.39 -1.00
N ASN A 252 9.86 23.15 -1.62
CA ASN A 252 9.86 24.61 -1.64
C ASN A 252 8.93 25.18 -0.57
#